data_01a31d50116d4e74fdd2d59c80690edf
#
_entry.id   01a31d50116d4e74fdd2d59c80690edf
#
_cell.length_a   1.000
_cell.length_b   1.000
_cell.length_c   1.000
_cell.angle_alpha   90.00
_cell.angle_beta   90.00
_cell.angle_gamma   90.00
#
_symmetry.space_group_name_H-M   'P 1'
#
loop_
_entity.id
_entity.type
_entity.pdbx_description
1 polymer ?
#
loop_
_entity_poly.entity_id
_entity_poly.type
_entity_poly.pdbx_seq_one_letter_code
_entity_poly.pdbx_strand_id
1 'polypeptide(L)'
;MALRLTGYVDLPRHRGPGGFDHAAVHRQLGRVYVAHTANDTVDVIDIDAQQHHGSIENLTGVAGALVSEECNLIFTSNRGENTVGIFAPDDPQHPARIPVGMRRMA
;
A
#
# COMPACT_ATOMS: atom_id res chain seq x y z
N MET A 1 -0.35 9.49 26.65
CA MET A 1 -0.40 8.13 26.10
C MET A 1 0.99 7.67 25.74
N ALA A 2 1.39 6.49 26.11
CA ALA A 2 2.69 5.93 25.79
C ALA A 2 2.57 4.89 24.70
N LEU A 3 3.53 4.88 23.78
CA LEU A 3 3.65 3.84 22.79
C LEU A 3 4.53 2.73 23.34
N ARG A 4 4.19 1.50 22.99
CA ARG A 4 4.92 0.33 23.44
C ARG A 4 5.15 -0.59 22.25
N LEU A 5 6.40 -1.05 22.12
CA LEU A 5 6.72 -2.04 21.09
C LEU A 5 6.12 -3.38 21.50
N THR A 6 5.28 -3.94 20.61
CA THR A 6 4.62 -5.23 20.87
C THR A 6 5.15 -6.36 19.99
N GLY A 7 5.98 -6.06 19.00
CA GLY A 7 6.53 -7.10 18.14
C GLY A 7 7.04 -6.53 16.84
N TYR A 8 7.39 -7.44 15.95
CA TYR A 8 7.91 -7.12 14.62
C TYR A 8 7.15 -7.91 13.58
N VAL A 9 7.02 -7.34 12.39
CA VAL A 9 6.43 -8.02 11.25
C VAL A 9 7.46 -8.04 10.14
N ASP A 10 7.81 -9.25 9.67
CA ASP A 10 8.72 -9.39 8.56
C ASP A 10 7.96 -9.23 7.25
N LEU A 11 8.41 -8.30 6.43
CA LEU A 11 7.87 -8.08 5.10
C LEU A 11 8.80 -8.68 4.05
N PRO A 12 8.32 -8.87 2.81
CA PRO A 12 9.17 -9.41 1.76
C PRO A 12 10.44 -8.59 1.57
N ARG A 13 11.50 -9.26 1.20
CA ARG A 13 12.78 -8.59 0.93
C ARG A 13 12.66 -7.62 -0.22
N HIS A 14 13.49 -6.57 -0.19
CA HIS A 14 13.61 -5.67 -1.33
C HIS A 14 14.14 -6.42 -2.54
N ARG A 15 13.45 -6.26 -3.67
CA ARG A 15 13.88 -6.83 -4.96
C ARG A 15 14.61 -5.81 -5.82
N GLY A 16 14.59 -4.55 -5.42
CA GLY A 16 15.23 -3.47 -6.15
C GLY A 16 15.52 -2.31 -5.21
N PRO A 17 15.92 -1.16 -5.77
CA PRO A 17 16.14 0.04 -4.95
C PRO A 17 14.84 0.69 -4.52
N GLY A 18 14.88 1.52 -3.50
CA GLY A 18 13.78 2.37 -3.10
C GLY A 18 13.20 2.09 -1.72
N GLY A 19 13.25 0.85 -1.25
CA GLY A 19 12.74 0.51 0.08
C GLY A 19 11.24 0.71 0.20
N PHE A 20 10.81 1.24 1.35
CA PHE A 20 9.41 1.51 1.67
C PHE A 20 9.13 3.01 1.57
N ASP A 21 7.85 3.35 1.40
CA ASP A 21 7.42 4.74 1.38
C ASP A 21 6.21 4.88 2.32
N HIS A 22 5.12 5.46 1.88
CA HIS A 22 3.97 5.74 2.75
C HIS A 22 3.21 4.49 3.12
N ALA A 23 2.45 4.59 4.22
CA ALA A 23 1.59 3.53 4.71
C ALA A 23 0.26 4.12 5.14
N ALA A 24 -0.77 3.29 5.14
CA ALA A 24 -2.10 3.69 5.59
C ALA A 24 -2.74 2.57 6.37
N VAL A 25 -3.61 2.92 7.31
CA VAL A 25 -4.25 1.97 8.20
C VAL A 25 -5.73 1.87 7.87
N HIS A 26 -6.23 0.66 7.70
CA HIS A 26 -7.65 0.37 7.65
C HIS A 26 -8.05 -0.15 9.03
N ARG A 27 -8.65 0.71 9.84
CA ARG A 27 -8.87 0.41 11.24
C ARG A 27 -9.93 -0.66 11.44
N GLN A 28 -11.00 -0.63 10.66
CA GLN A 28 -12.07 -1.61 10.78
C GLN A 28 -11.60 -3.02 10.48
N LEU A 29 -10.70 -3.17 9.51
CA LEU A 29 -10.18 -4.48 9.14
C LEU A 29 -8.93 -4.88 9.93
N GLY A 30 -8.33 -3.94 10.66
CA GLY A 30 -7.09 -4.21 11.37
C GLY A 30 -5.93 -4.48 10.41
N ARG A 31 -5.80 -3.68 9.35
CA ARG A 31 -4.76 -3.86 8.34
C ARG A 31 -3.96 -2.60 8.12
N VAL A 32 -2.68 -2.78 7.82
CA VAL A 32 -1.81 -1.70 7.37
C VAL A 32 -1.39 -2.01 5.93
N TYR A 33 -1.52 -1.02 5.08
CA TYR A 33 -1.13 -1.09 3.67
C TYR A 33 0.15 -0.27 3.50
N VAL A 34 1.24 -0.92 3.15
CA VAL A 34 2.57 -0.28 3.08
C VAL A 34 3.04 -0.26 1.63
N ALA A 35 3.33 0.94 1.13
CA ALA A 35 3.92 1.05 -0.20
C ALA A 35 5.36 0.54 -0.13
N HIS A 36 5.62 -0.58 -0.79
CA HIS A 36 6.93 -1.20 -0.88
C HIS A 36 7.51 -0.90 -2.25
N THR A 37 8.04 0.30 -2.39
CA THR A 37 8.49 0.84 -3.67
C THR A 37 9.52 -0.07 -4.35
N ALA A 38 10.44 -0.62 -3.56
CA ALA A 38 11.48 -1.51 -4.09
C ALA A 38 10.94 -2.73 -4.82
N ASN A 39 9.70 -3.14 -4.50
CA ASN A 39 9.10 -4.35 -5.07
C ASN A 39 7.92 -4.05 -5.99
N ASP A 40 7.57 -2.78 -6.17
CA ASP A 40 6.38 -2.37 -6.91
C ASP A 40 5.12 -3.02 -6.35
N THR A 41 5.06 -3.15 -5.01
CA THR A 41 3.94 -3.77 -4.32
C THR A 41 3.41 -2.87 -3.22
N VAL A 42 2.17 -3.15 -2.82
CA VAL A 42 1.67 -2.75 -1.51
C VAL A 42 1.64 -4.00 -0.66
N ASP A 43 2.38 -3.98 0.43
CA ASP A 43 2.40 -5.10 1.37
C ASP A 43 1.32 -4.86 2.42
N VAL A 44 0.54 -5.89 2.70
CA VAL A 44 -0.58 -5.82 3.65
C VAL A 44 -0.19 -6.54 4.93
N ILE A 45 -0.32 -5.84 6.05
CA ILE A 45 -0.03 -6.39 7.37
C ILE A 45 -1.35 -6.62 8.08
N ASP A 46 -1.50 -7.81 8.67
CA ASP A 46 -2.59 -8.09 9.60
C ASP A 46 -2.12 -7.67 10.99
N ILE A 47 -2.76 -6.65 11.56
CA ILE A 47 -2.35 -6.09 12.85
C ILE A 47 -2.57 -7.09 13.97
N ASP A 48 -3.71 -7.77 13.98
CA ASP A 48 -4.05 -8.68 15.07
C ASP A 48 -3.15 -9.90 15.09
N ALA A 49 -2.86 -10.46 13.92
CA ALA A 49 -1.97 -11.61 13.81
C ALA A 49 -0.49 -11.20 13.84
N GLN A 50 -0.19 -9.91 13.67
CA GLN A 50 1.17 -9.38 13.62
C GLN A 50 2.00 -10.08 12.56
N GLN A 51 1.45 -10.19 11.35
CA GLN A 51 2.16 -10.86 10.26
C GLN A 51 1.77 -10.31 8.90
N HIS A 52 2.62 -10.57 7.93
CA HIS A 52 2.39 -10.24 6.54
C HIS A 52 1.19 -11.04 6.02
N HIS A 53 0.19 -10.35 5.53
CA HIS A 53 -1.05 -10.96 5.05
C HIS A 53 -0.97 -11.30 3.56
N GLY A 54 -0.32 -10.45 2.79
CA GLY A 54 -0.19 -10.61 1.36
C GLY A 54 0.33 -9.33 0.73
N SER A 55 0.53 -9.36 -0.58
CA SER A 55 1.02 -8.20 -1.32
C SER A 55 0.24 -8.04 -2.61
N ILE A 56 -0.01 -6.78 -2.98
CA ILE A 56 -0.63 -6.43 -4.24
C ILE A 56 0.50 -6.08 -5.20
N GLU A 57 0.61 -6.80 -6.31
CA GLU A 57 1.73 -6.72 -7.24
C GLU A 57 1.50 -5.71 -8.36
N ASN A 58 2.58 -5.40 -9.07
CA ASN A 58 2.55 -4.63 -10.32
C ASN A 58 2.04 -3.21 -10.15
N LEU A 59 2.39 -2.58 -9.05
CA LEU A 59 2.11 -1.17 -8.79
C LEU A 59 3.40 -0.39 -8.99
N THR A 60 3.78 -0.19 -10.24
CA THR A 60 5.11 0.32 -10.62
C THR A 60 5.42 1.65 -9.95
N GLY A 61 6.50 1.64 -9.17
CA GLY A 61 6.97 2.84 -8.48
C GLY A 61 6.01 3.33 -7.40
N VAL A 62 5.22 2.43 -6.81
CA VAL A 62 4.24 2.81 -5.81
C VAL A 62 4.91 3.55 -4.65
N ALA A 63 4.30 4.67 -4.27
CA ALA A 63 4.84 5.54 -3.22
C ALA A 63 3.78 5.88 -2.19
N GLY A 64 2.59 6.27 -2.60
CA GLY A 64 1.53 6.66 -1.70
C GLY A 64 0.53 5.55 -1.44
N ALA A 65 -0.04 5.58 -0.25
CA ALA A 65 -1.13 4.68 0.12
C ALA A 65 -2.13 5.47 0.97
N LEU A 66 -3.41 5.30 0.68
CA LEU A 66 -4.48 5.97 1.39
C LEU A 66 -5.65 5.02 1.54
N VAL A 67 -6.26 5.01 2.71
CA VAL A 67 -7.44 4.20 2.98
C VAL A 67 -8.63 5.13 3.20
N SER A 68 -9.73 4.86 2.51
CA SER A 68 -11.02 5.45 2.80
C SER A 68 -11.90 4.38 3.44
N GLU A 69 -12.07 4.47 4.74
CA GLU A 69 -12.93 3.49 5.43
C GLU A 69 -14.40 3.70 5.08
N GLU A 70 -14.77 4.93 4.84
CA GLU A 70 -16.14 5.25 4.45
C GLU A 70 -16.53 4.55 3.16
N CYS A 71 -15.65 4.60 2.17
CA CYS A 71 -15.90 3.95 0.87
C CYS A 71 -15.41 2.51 0.84
N ASN A 72 -14.64 2.10 1.82
CA ASN A 72 -13.96 0.81 1.88
C ASN A 72 -13.09 0.58 0.65
N LEU A 73 -12.24 1.55 0.35
CA LEU A 73 -11.33 1.52 -0.80
C LEU A 73 -9.93 1.90 -0.38
N ILE A 74 -8.96 1.34 -1.07
CA ILE A 74 -7.55 1.68 -0.92
C ILE A 74 -7.09 2.37 -2.21
N PHE A 75 -6.34 3.45 -2.05
CA PHE A 75 -5.80 4.24 -3.15
C PHE A 75 -4.29 4.24 -3.08
N THR A 76 -3.64 4.13 -4.22
CA THR A 76 -2.19 4.17 -4.31
C THR A 76 -1.75 5.18 -5.36
N SER A 77 -0.56 5.76 -5.16
CA SER A 77 0.06 6.55 -6.22
C SER A 77 1.20 5.72 -6.80
N ASN A 78 1.07 5.37 -8.08
CA ASN A 78 2.04 4.54 -8.78
C ASN A 78 2.90 5.44 -9.65
N ARG A 79 3.93 6.03 -9.03
CA ARG A 79 4.72 7.09 -9.65
C ARG A 79 5.50 6.61 -10.87
N GLY A 80 5.92 5.36 -10.88
CA GLY A 80 6.69 4.82 -11.99
C GLY A 80 5.88 4.62 -13.26
N GLU A 81 4.56 4.63 -13.16
CA GLU A 81 3.69 4.46 -14.32
C GLU A 81 2.67 5.59 -14.47
N ASN A 82 2.74 6.61 -13.61
CA ASN A 82 1.85 7.77 -13.64
C ASN A 82 0.37 7.38 -13.57
N THR A 83 0.05 6.53 -12.61
CA THR A 83 -1.34 6.13 -12.35
C THR A 83 -1.67 6.24 -10.89
N VAL A 84 -2.98 6.32 -10.62
CA VAL A 84 -3.54 6.08 -9.29
C VAL A 84 -4.20 4.73 -9.33
N GLY A 85 -3.86 3.87 -8.38
CA GLY A 85 -4.49 2.57 -8.23
C GLY A 85 -5.63 2.66 -7.23
N ILE A 86 -6.70 1.93 -7.49
CA ILE A 86 -7.86 1.87 -6.60
C ILE A 86 -8.29 0.42 -6.50
N PHE A 87 -8.44 -0.09 -5.28
CA PHE A 87 -8.93 -1.45 -5.09
C PHE A 87 -9.69 -1.58 -3.78
N ALA A 88 -10.56 -2.58 -3.74
CA ALA A 88 -11.30 -2.94 -2.53
C ALA A 88 -10.52 -3.99 -1.74
N PRO A 89 -10.64 -4.02 -0.41
CA PRO A 89 -9.92 -5.00 0.40
C PRO A 89 -10.23 -6.45 0.06
N ASP A 90 -11.43 -6.73 -0.45
CA ASP A 90 -11.84 -8.09 -0.79
C ASP A 90 -11.54 -8.46 -2.25
N ASP A 91 -11.00 -7.52 -3.04
CA ASP A 91 -10.56 -7.79 -4.41
C ASP A 91 -9.27 -7.02 -4.69
N PRO A 92 -8.19 -7.31 -3.96
CA PRO A 92 -6.97 -6.50 -4.05
C PRO A 92 -6.12 -6.80 -5.28
N GLN A 93 -6.35 -7.91 -5.96
CA GLN A 93 -5.49 -8.32 -7.06
C GLN A 93 -5.88 -7.71 -8.41
N HIS A 94 -6.96 -6.95 -8.46
CA HIS A 94 -7.44 -6.33 -9.69
C HIS A 94 -7.66 -4.83 -9.50
N PRO A 95 -6.60 -4.07 -9.18
CA PRO A 95 -6.77 -2.63 -8.99
C PRO A 95 -7.16 -1.94 -10.30
N ALA A 96 -8.11 -1.03 -10.21
CA ALA A 96 -8.34 -0.08 -11.29
C ALA A 96 -7.17 0.89 -11.36
N ARG A 97 -6.83 1.34 -12.54
CA ARG A 97 -5.73 2.30 -12.72
C ARG A 97 -6.24 3.51 -13.48
N ILE A 98 -6.01 4.67 -12.91
CA ILE A 98 -6.41 5.93 -13.50
C ILE A 98 -5.15 6.67 -13.91
N PRO A 99 -4.95 6.92 -15.20
CA PRO A 99 -3.78 7.68 -15.64
C PRO A 99 -3.81 9.12 -15.11
N VAL A 100 -2.66 9.60 -14.68
CA VAL A 100 -2.51 10.98 -14.23
C VAL A 100 -1.36 11.60 -15.01
N GLY A 101 -1.55 12.81 -15.50
CA GLY A 101 -0.54 13.48 -16.28
C GLY A 101 0.37 14.32 -15.40
N MET A 102 1.61 13.89 -15.25
CA MET A 102 2.52 14.62 -14.38
C MET A 102 2.76 16.05 -14.82
N ARG A 103 2.82 16.26 -16.12
CA ARG A 103 3.10 17.60 -16.64
C ARG A 103 1.89 18.52 -16.54
N ARG A 104 0.74 17.96 -16.25
CA ARG A 104 -0.50 18.73 -16.16
C ARG A 104 -0.78 19.24 -14.76
N MET A 105 0.12 18.98 -13.87
CA MET A 105 -0.04 19.40 -12.49
C MET A 105 0.09 20.92 -12.34
N ALA A 106 0.65 21.55 -13.32
CA ALA A 106 0.78 22.99 -13.30
C ALA A 106 -0.56 23.67 -13.43
#